data_7fbf229cbacb6648f793e88e7c8e2994
#
_entry.id   7fbf229cbacb6648f793e88e7c8e2994
#
_cell.length_a   1.000
_cell.length_b   1.000
_cell.length_c   1.000
_cell.angle_alpha   90.00
_cell.angle_beta   90.00
_cell.angle_gamma   90.00
#
_symmetry.space_group_name_H-M   'P 1'
#
loop_
_entity.id
_entity.type
_entity.pdbx_description
1 polymer ?
#
loop_
_entity_poly.entity_id
_entity_poly.type
_entity_poly.pdbx_seq_one_letter_code
_entity_poly.pdbx_strand_id
1 'polypeptide(L)'
;MATGVKYIRRVNRSNSVEYSRPAGSDADMQLDEDRSLRYRHTGNIAAAYLEYNLKKGKWSAMAGSRYEYYKVDVSYPDGKREAFGTHMSDWVPSISAGFNLSDSKMLKAGYNMRIGRPDISYLSPYKVSYSPEAVTYGNPDLKSEKSHNLDLTYSTFGPKLTFNASLNYSFSNNGMVSYSFVDENGVANTTYGGFQHSKMTMLSTYINWTVVKGTTINLNASASYSDYKAHVLGSHNSGFSANLWGGLQQTMPWKLKLGLWLGGNTRQVTLQGKAPGFFFYSLSLSRSFLKEDRLGINLQAGNFIGRYTHFRTSTVTNQMRYVSDTRNDMMRLSIGVSYRLGSLKSGVKKVDRSIENDDVMRTGNSSGASGDANAGGGQQ
;
A
#
# COMPACT_ATOMS: atom_id res chain seq x y z
N MET A 1 21.71 6.81 -21.52
CA MET A 1 20.41 6.79 -22.22
C MET A 1 19.92 5.36 -22.19
N ALA A 2 18.66 5.15 -21.78
CA ALA A 2 18.01 3.85 -21.82
C ALA A 2 16.70 3.99 -22.61
N THR A 3 16.40 2.98 -23.43
CA THR A 3 15.14 2.90 -24.17
C THR A 3 14.69 1.45 -24.23
N GLY A 4 13.40 1.24 -24.30
CA GLY A 4 12.87 -0.11 -24.38
C GLY A 4 11.39 -0.14 -24.67
N VAL A 5 10.94 -1.33 -25.01
CA VAL A 5 9.54 -1.66 -25.20
C VAL A 5 9.18 -2.81 -24.26
N LYS A 6 7.92 -2.80 -23.79
CA LYS A 6 7.39 -3.82 -22.90
C LYS A 6 6.02 -4.25 -23.40
N TYR A 7 5.80 -5.54 -23.47
CA TYR A 7 4.50 -6.11 -23.73
C TYR A 7 4.14 -7.12 -22.65
N ILE A 8 2.98 -6.97 -22.07
CA ILE A 8 2.45 -7.90 -21.07
C ILE A 8 1.07 -8.35 -21.52
N ARG A 9 0.86 -9.66 -21.51
CA ARG A 9 -0.47 -10.24 -21.63
C ARG A 9 -0.80 -11.01 -20.37
N ARG A 10 -1.92 -10.67 -19.75
CA ARG A 10 -2.47 -11.38 -18.58
C ARG A 10 -3.80 -11.99 -18.93
N VAL A 11 -3.98 -13.24 -18.56
CA VAL A 11 -5.24 -13.93 -18.72
C VAL A 11 -5.64 -14.48 -17.36
N ASN A 12 -6.70 -13.93 -16.80
CA ASN A 12 -7.30 -14.40 -15.56
C ASN A 12 -8.60 -15.10 -15.89
N ARG A 13 -8.83 -16.23 -15.25
CA ARG A 13 -10.09 -16.97 -15.34
C ARG A 13 -10.65 -17.09 -13.93
N SER A 14 -11.92 -16.80 -13.76
CA SER A 14 -12.62 -17.00 -12.52
C SER A 14 -13.82 -17.93 -12.75
N ASN A 15 -14.03 -18.80 -11.80
CA ASN A 15 -15.20 -19.65 -11.72
C ASN A 15 -15.68 -19.62 -10.28
N SER A 16 -16.68 -18.79 -10.01
CA SER A 16 -17.35 -18.69 -8.71
C SER A 16 -18.70 -19.38 -8.84
N VAL A 17 -18.96 -20.32 -7.96
CA VAL A 17 -20.20 -21.09 -7.94
C VAL A 17 -20.87 -20.84 -6.60
N GLU A 18 -22.11 -20.38 -6.65
CA GLU A 18 -22.93 -20.10 -5.47
C GLU A 18 -24.11 -21.07 -5.41
N TYR A 19 -24.36 -21.57 -4.22
CA TYR A 19 -25.51 -22.42 -3.93
C TYR A 19 -26.39 -21.70 -2.91
N SER A 20 -27.69 -21.71 -3.14
CA SER A 20 -28.66 -21.10 -2.23
C SER A 20 -29.81 -22.07 -1.93
N ARG A 21 -30.48 -21.83 -0.79
CA ARG A 21 -31.74 -22.47 -0.43
C ARG A 21 -32.67 -21.46 0.23
N PRO A 22 -34.00 -21.64 0.14
CA PRO A 22 -34.95 -20.79 0.86
C PRO A 22 -34.68 -20.83 2.37
N ALA A 23 -34.79 -19.69 3.03
CA ALA A 23 -34.61 -19.58 4.47
C ALA A 23 -35.68 -20.44 5.20
N GLY A 24 -35.23 -21.23 6.18
CA GLY A 24 -36.09 -22.12 6.95
C GLY A 24 -36.48 -23.42 6.24
N SER A 25 -35.92 -23.72 5.08
CA SER A 25 -36.15 -25.00 4.35
C SER A 25 -35.03 -25.98 4.66
N ASP A 26 -35.39 -27.27 4.82
CA ASP A 26 -34.44 -28.39 4.91
C ASP A 26 -34.07 -28.95 3.52
N ALA A 27 -34.47 -28.29 2.44
CA ALA A 27 -34.14 -28.70 1.08
C ALA A 27 -32.63 -28.63 0.82
N ASP A 28 -32.13 -29.46 -0.07
CA ASP A 28 -30.73 -29.40 -0.52
C ASP A 28 -30.40 -28.05 -1.13
N MET A 29 -29.14 -27.65 -0.97
CA MET A 29 -28.56 -26.46 -1.61
C MET A 29 -28.64 -26.59 -3.12
N GLN A 30 -29.30 -25.67 -3.78
CA GLN A 30 -29.42 -25.63 -5.25
C GLN A 30 -28.42 -24.60 -5.82
N LEU A 31 -27.89 -24.91 -7.00
CA LEU A 31 -27.01 -24.01 -7.72
C LEU A 31 -27.77 -22.71 -8.05
N ASP A 32 -27.25 -21.62 -7.55
CA ASP A 32 -27.73 -20.28 -7.90
C ASP A 32 -26.95 -19.80 -9.13
N GLU A 33 -27.55 -20.01 -10.29
CA GLU A 33 -26.92 -19.66 -11.56
C GLU A 33 -26.80 -18.16 -11.77
N ASP A 34 -27.68 -17.34 -11.20
CA ASP A 34 -27.67 -15.88 -11.33
C ASP A 34 -26.57 -15.26 -10.51
N ARG A 35 -26.24 -15.86 -9.37
CA ARG A 35 -25.14 -15.44 -8.50
C ARG A 35 -23.82 -16.12 -8.85
N SER A 36 -23.85 -17.23 -9.58
CA SER A 36 -22.64 -17.88 -10.08
C SER A 36 -22.01 -17.07 -11.21
N LEU A 37 -20.68 -16.93 -11.18
CA LEU A 37 -19.96 -16.06 -12.11
C LEU A 37 -18.77 -16.78 -12.72
N ARG A 38 -18.80 -16.94 -14.05
CA ARG A 38 -17.66 -17.43 -14.83
C ARG A 38 -17.20 -16.37 -15.80
N TYR A 39 -15.94 -15.93 -15.69
CA TYR A 39 -15.41 -14.97 -16.66
C TYR A 39 -13.95 -15.27 -17.03
N ARG A 40 -13.59 -14.77 -18.19
CA ARG A 40 -12.21 -14.68 -18.68
C ARG A 40 -11.87 -13.22 -18.91
N HIS A 41 -10.90 -12.74 -18.18
CA HIS A 41 -10.34 -11.39 -18.29
C HIS A 41 -8.99 -11.46 -18.99
N THR A 42 -8.83 -10.73 -20.08
CA THR A 42 -7.57 -10.61 -20.82
C THR A 42 -7.14 -9.15 -20.82
N GLY A 43 -6.00 -8.87 -20.20
CA GLY A 43 -5.36 -7.57 -20.19
C GLY A 43 -4.09 -7.58 -21.04
N ASN A 44 -3.98 -6.65 -21.99
CA ASN A 44 -2.82 -6.46 -22.84
C ASN A 44 -2.24 -5.08 -22.58
N ILE A 45 -0.97 -5.00 -22.19
CA ILE A 45 -0.25 -3.74 -21.96
C ILE A 45 0.90 -3.68 -22.95
N ALA A 46 0.92 -2.65 -23.78
CA ALA A 46 2.05 -2.29 -24.62
C ALA A 46 2.63 -0.97 -24.12
N ALA A 47 3.94 -0.92 -23.90
CA ALA A 47 4.61 0.28 -23.42
C ALA A 47 5.93 0.51 -24.16
N ALA A 48 6.25 1.77 -24.38
CA ALA A 48 7.56 2.23 -24.85
C ALA A 48 8.08 3.30 -23.90
N TYR A 49 9.38 3.27 -23.60
CA TYR A 49 9.99 4.24 -22.70
C TYR A 49 11.32 4.74 -23.22
N LEU A 50 11.64 5.96 -22.84
CA LEU A 50 12.91 6.63 -23.07
C LEU A 50 13.35 7.28 -21.77
N GLU A 51 14.59 7.06 -21.37
CA GLU A 51 15.20 7.66 -20.19
C GLU A 51 16.60 8.17 -20.53
N TYR A 52 16.87 9.37 -20.11
CA TYR A 52 18.18 10.00 -20.24
C TYR A 52 18.72 10.33 -18.84
N ASN A 53 19.92 9.82 -18.56
CA ASN A 53 20.62 10.05 -17.29
C ASN A 53 21.91 10.85 -17.58
N LEU A 54 22.07 11.96 -16.87
CA LEU A 54 23.25 12.82 -16.92
C LEU A 54 23.90 12.84 -15.55
N LYS A 55 25.22 12.65 -15.51
CA LYS A 55 26.03 12.84 -14.30
C LYS A 55 27.23 13.68 -14.65
N LYS A 56 27.40 14.83 -13.97
CA LYS A 56 28.52 15.75 -14.16
C LYS A 56 28.96 16.32 -12.81
N GLY A 57 30.13 15.89 -12.36
CA GLY A 57 30.66 16.30 -11.05
C GLY A 57 29.70 15.93 -9.90
N LYS A 58 29.27 16.91 -9.16
CA LYS A 58 28.32 16.76 -8.04
C LYS A 58 26.85 16.70 -8.48
N TRP A 59 26.56 16.94 -9.74
CA TRP A 59 25.20 16.97 -10.27
C TRP A 59 24.83 15.65 -10.92
N SER A 60 23.61 15.23 -10.72
CA SER A 60 22.94 14.16 -11.48
C SER A 60 21.57 14.63 -11.90
N ALA A 61 21.17 14.26 -13.10
CA ALA A 61 19.82 14.56 -13.61
C ALA A 61 19.31 13.34 -14.37
N MET A 62 18.01 13.12 -14.29
CA MET A 62 17.31 12.10 -15.04
C MET A 62 16.05 12.74 -15.64
N ALA A 63 15.79 12.49 -16.91
CA ALA A 63 14.52 12.78 -17.54
C ALA A 63 14.05 11.54 -18.28
N GLY A 64 12.81 11.17 -18.05
CA GLY A 64 12.21 9.99 -18.66
C GLY A 64 10.77 10.22 -19.07
N SER A 65 10.33 9.47 -20.05
CA SER A 65 8.93 9.42 -20.44
C SER A 65 8.58 8.02 -20.88
N ARG A 66 7.40 7.57 -20.53
CA ARG A 66 6.84 6.30 -20.91
C ARG A 66 5.44 6.51 -21.47
N TYR A 67 5.17 5.90 -22.61
CA TYR A 67 3.83 5.78 -23.15
C TYR A 67 3.31 4.37 -22.94
N GLU A 68 2.10 4.24 -22.47
CA GLU A 68 1.46 2.96 -22.23
C GLU A 68 0.08 2.91 -22.88
N TYR A 69 -0.18 1.79 -23.55
CA TYR A 69 -1.50 1.43 -24.05
C TYR A 69 -1.96 0.15 -23.34
N TYR A 70 -3.10 0.22 -22.70
CA TYR A 70 -3.71 -0.90 -21.98
C TYR A 70 -5.08 -1.21 -22.58
N LYS A 71 -5.28 -2.46 -22.99
CA LYS A 71 -6.55 -2.98 -23.49
C LYS A 71 -7.03 -4.11 -22.59
N VAL A 72 -8.30 -4.03 -22.18
CA VAL A 72 -9.00 -5.03 -21.39
C VAL A 72 -10.13 -5.60 -22.21
N ASP A 73 -10.20 -6.92 -22.28
CA ASP A 73 -11.31 -7.65 -22.87
C ASP A 73 -11.83 -8.67 -21.82
N VAL A 74 -13.11 -8.62 -21.51
CA VAL A 74 -13.78 -9.54 -20.58
C VAL A 74 -14.87 -10.30 -21.31
N SER A 75 -14.84 -11.61 -21.21
CA SER A 75 -15.82 -12.50 -21.81
C SER A 75 -16.38 -13.47 -20.77
N TYR A 76 -17.61 -13.87 -20.98
CA TYR A 76 -18.36 -14.80 -20.14
C TYR A 76 -18.61 -16.09 -20.91
N PRO A 77 -17.83 -17.16 -20.64
CA PRO A 77 -17.95 -18.42 -21.45
C PRO A 77 -19.26 -19.12 -21.35
N ASP A 78 -20.06 -18.82 -20.34
CA ASP A 78 -21.44 -19.36 -20.17
C ASP A 78 -22.47 -18.67 -21.05
N GLY A 79 -22.10 -17.58 -21.74
CA GLY A 79 -23.01 -16.83 -22.62
C GLY A 79 -24.15 -16.08 -21.91
N LYS A 80 -24.18 -16.09 -20.56
CA LYS A 80 -25.24 -15.46 -19.77
C LYS A 80 -25.12 -13.95 -19.66
N ARG A 81 -23.92 -13.42 -19.92
CA ARG A 81 -23.59 -11.99 -19.80
C ARG A 81 -22.88 -11.51 -21.05
N GLU A 82 -23.10 -10.26 -21.40
CA GLU A 82 -22.41 -9.64 -22.54
C GLU A 82 -20.92 -9.41 -22.23
N ALA A 83 -20.10 -9.68 -23.22
CA ALA A 83 -18.70 -9.35 -23.15
C ALA A 83 -18.54 -7.83 -23.18
N PHE A 84 -17.56 -7.30 -22.43
CA PHE A 84 -17.21 -5.90 -22.48
C PHE A 84 -15.69 -5.72 -22.60
N GLY A 85 -15.29 -4.53 -23.06
CA GLY A 85 -13.89 -4.18 -23.16
C GLY A 85 -13.69 -2.69 -23.01
N THR A 86 -12.50 -2.31 -22.56
CA THR A 86 -12.09 -0.91 -22.44
C THR A 86 -10.62 -0.77 -22.80
N HIS A 87 -10.20 0.45 -23.09
CA HIS A 87 -8.80 0.74 -23.34
C HIS A 87 -8.41 2.09 -22.74
N MET A 88 -7.13 2.20 -22.40
CA MET A 88 -6.54 3.38 -21.76
C MET A 88 -5.20 3.67 -22.41
N SER A 89 -4.90 4.96 -22.58
CA SER A 89 -3.65 5.45 -23.15
C SER A 89 -3.07 6.52 -22.24
N ASP A 90 -1.84 6.31 -21.79
CA ASP A 90 -1.25 7.15 -20.76
C ASP A 90 0.18 7.54 -21.10
N TRP A 91 0.50 8.82 -20.93
CA TRP A 91 1.85 9.34 -20.89
C TRP A 91 2.30 9.49 -19.44
N VAL A 92 3.48 8.98 -19.12
CA VAL A 92 4.03 8.89 -17.75
C VAL A 92 5.40 9.57 -17.72
N PRO A 93 5.46 10.89 -17.58
CA PRO A 93 6.70 11.65 -17.50
C PRO A 93 7.35 11.52 -16.13
N SER A 94 8.67 11.62 -16.09
CA SER A 94 9.47 11.72 -14.88
C SER A 94 10.69 12.60 -15.10
N ILE A 95 11.04 13.41 -14.10
CA ILE A 95 12.27 14.19 -14.08
C ILE A 95 12.81 14.23 -12.64
N SER A 96 14.12 14.11 -12.49
CA SER A 96 14.75 14.35 -11.20
C SER A 96 16.12 14.96 -11.36
N ALA A 97 16.52 15.74 -10.34
CA ALA A 97 17.83 16.31 -10.21
C ALA A 97 18.39 16.02 -8.82
N GLY A 98 19.66 15.68 -8.74
CA GLY A 98 20.38 15.42 -7.51
C GLY A 98 21.65 16.23 -7.44
N PHE A 99 21.97 16.67 -6.24
CA PHE A 99 23.20 17.41 -5.94
C PHE A 99 23.90 16.80 -4.73
N ASN A 100 25.12 16.33 -4.94
CA ASN A 100 25.97 15.82 -3.87
C ASN A 100 26.65 17.01 -3.15
N LEU A 101 26.17 17.33 -1.95
CA LEU A 101 26.76 18.35 -1.08
C LEU A 101 28.15 17.91 -0.62
N SER A 102 28.29 16.61 -0.30
CA SER A 102 29.55 15.92 -0.01
C SER A 102 29.41 14.45 -0.39
N ASP A 103 30.45 13.63 -0.16
CA ASP A 103 30.42 12.19 -0.43
C ASP A 103 29.34 11.44 0.36
N SER A 104 28.90 12.01 1.49
CA SER A 104 27.92 11.43 2.39
C SER A 104 26.59 12.19 2.46
N LYS A 105 26.44 13.30 1.73
CA LYS A 105 25.25 14.15 1.80
C LYS A 105 24.73 14.46 0.41
N MET A 106 23.44 14.25 0.20
CA MET A 106 22.78 14.46 -1.09
C MET A 106 21.45 15.19 -0.90
N LEU A 107 21.16 16.10 -1.81
CA LEU A 107 19.85 16.70 -2.02
C LEU A 107 19.31 16.21 -3.35
N LYS A 108 18.06 15.76 -3.38
CA LYS A 108 17.38 15.30 -4.59
C LYS A 108 16.00 15.93 -4.67
N ALA A 109 15.66 16.44 -5.85
CA ALA A 109 14.32 16.88 -6.18
C ALA A 109 13.81 16.10 -7.38
N GLY A 110 12.52 15.81 -7.42
CA GLY A 110 11.93 15.03 -8.48
C GLY A 110 10.46 15.36 -8.71
N TYR A 111 10.03 15.05 -9.91
CA TYR A 111 8.64 14.96 -10.29
C TYR A 111 8.44 13.64 -11.04
N ASN A 112 7.38 12.93 -10.70
CA ASN A 112 6.93 11.80 -11.48
C ASN A 112 5.41 11.74 -11.51
N MET A 113 4.89 11.27 -12.63
CA MET A 113 3.50 10.85 -12.72
C MET A 113 3.43 9.33 -12.57
N ARG A 114 2.41 8.86 -11.87
CA ARG A 114 2.07 7.43 -11.79
C ARG A 114 0.66 7.22 -12.26
N ILE A 115 0.41 6.03 -12.82
CA ILE A 115 -0.91 5.62 -13.24
C ILE A 115 -1.35 4.42 -12.43
N GLY A 116 -2.59 4.48 -11.92
CA GLY A 116 -3.31 3.37 -11.31
C GLY A 116 -4.37 2.87 -12.29
N ARG A 117 -4.30 1.62 -12.70
CA ARG A 117 -5.30 1.03 -13.59
C ARG A 117 -6.38 0.34 -12.77
N PRO A 118 -7.66 0.52 -13.14
CA PRO A 118 -8.73 -0.25 -12.52
C PRO A 118 -8.55 -1.75 -12.82
N ASP A 119 -8.73 -2.55 -11.81
CA ASP A 119 -8.79 -3.99 -11.90
C ASP A 119 -10.20 -4.41 -12.36
N ILE A 120 -10.41 -5.69 -12.66
CA ILE A 120 -11.69 -6.22 -13.16
C ILE A 120 -12.86 -5.96 -12.21
N SER A 121 -12.63 -5.95 -10.91
CA SER A 121 -13.67 -5.66 -9.92
C SER A 121 -14.16 -4.21 -9.95
N TYR A 122 -13.29 -3.27 -10.39
CA TYR A 122 -13.69 -1.89 -10.64
C TYR A 122 -14.42 -1.70 -11.97
N LEU A 123 -14.17 -2.57 -12.95
CA LEU A 123 -14.68 -2.44 -14.32
C LEU A 123 -15.92 -3.28 -14.58
N SER A 124 -16.13 -4.39 -13.88
CA SER A 124 -17.23 -5.31 -14.18
C SER A 124 -18.59 -4.68 -13.89
N PRO A 125 -19.46 -4.46 -14.90
CA PRO A 125 -20.76 -3.82 -14.71
C PRO A 125 -21.79 -4.74 -14.03
N TYR A 126 -21.45 -6.01 -13.82
CA TYR A 126 -22.39 -6.97 -13.28
C TYR A 126 -22.51 -6.88 -11.78
N LYS A 127 -23.76 -6.84 -11.33
CA LYS A 127 -24.11 -6.70 -9.92
C LYS A 127 -23.79 -7.99 -9.16
N VAL A 128 -23.05 -7.83 -8.07
CA VAL A 128 -22.81 -8.87 -7.07
C VAL A 128 -23.65 -8.50 -5.85
N SER A 129 -24.59 -9.37 -5.49
CA SER A 129 -25.48 -9.16 -4.34
C SER A 129 -24.87 -9.83 -3.10
N TYR A 130 -24.69 -9.06 -2.05
CA TYR A 130 -24.29 -9.58 -0.73
C TYR A 130 -25.49 -9.77 0.19
N SER A 131 -26.60 -9.08 -0.10
CA SER A 131 -27.90 -9.23 0.53
C SER A 131 -29.00 -8.77 -0.45
N PRO A 132 -30.27 -9.07 -0.20
CA PRO A 132 -31.36 -8.56 -1.04
C PRO A 132 -31.40 -7.04 -1.16
N GLU A 133 -30.80 -6.32 -0.20
CA GLU A 133 -30.85 -4.87 -0.07
C GLU A 133 -29.54 -4.18 -0.46
N ALA A 134 -28.50 -4.95 -0.85
CA ALA A 134 -27.20 -4.39 -1.16
C ALA A 134 -26.53 -5.08 -2.35
N VAL A 135 -26.13 -4.28 -3.34
CA VAL A 135 -25.43 -4.74 -4.55
C VAL A 135 -24.18 -3.91 -4.79
N THR A 136 -23.16 -4.57 -5.34
CA THR A 136 -21.92 -3.91 -5.75
C THR A 136 -21.63 -4.26 -7.21
N TYR A 137 -21.17 -3.27 -7.99
CA TYR A 137 -20.76 -3.44 -9.37
C TYR A 137 -19.71 -2.43 -9.78
N GLY A 138 -18.93 -2.75 -10.78
CA GLY A 138 -17.92 -1.89 -11.36
C GLY A 138 -18.47 -0.89 -12.38
N ASN A 139 -17.57 -0.07 -12.89
CA ASN A 139 -17.86 0.90 -13.93
C ASN A 139 -16.84 0.73 -15.08
N PRO A 140 -17.27 0.23 -16.26
CA PRO A 140 -16.38 0.01 -17.39
C PRO A 140 -15.82 1.30 -18.02
N ASP A 141 -16.42 2.46 -17.72
CA ASP A 141 -15.97 3.77 -18.23
C ASP A 141 -14.82 4.40 -17.43
N LEU A 142 -14.38 3.73 -16.38
CA LEU A 142 -13.22 4.18 -15.61
C LEU A 142 -11.98 4.32 -16.49
N LYS A 143 -11.23 5.38 -16.24
CA LYS A 143 -9.90 5.62 -16.84
C LYS A 143 -8.80 5.37 -15.81
N SER A 144 -7.56 5.26 -16.30
CA SER A 144 -6.41 5.20 -15.40
C SER A 144 -6.39 6.43 -14.49
N GLU A 145 -6.27 6.20 -13.18
CA GLU A 145 -6.00 7.28 -12.24
C GLU A 145 -4.60 7.83 -12.48
N LYS A 146 -4.46 9.15 -12.52
CA LYS A 146 -3.19 9.86 -12.70
C LYS A 146 -2.81 10.56 -11.40
N SER A 147 -1.71 10.11 -10.81
CA SER A 147 -1.15 10.70 -9.60
C SER A 147 0.16 11.40 -9.92
N HIS A 148 0.22 12.68 -9.62
CA HIS A 148 1.40 13.54 -9.78
C HIS A 148 2.11 13.65 -8.45
N ASN A 149 3.43 13.45 -8.44
CA ASN A 149 4.24 13.48 -7.24
C ASN A 149 5.43 14.41 -7.44
N LEU A 150 5.60 15.35 -6.53
CA LEU A 150 6.78 16.18 -6.40
C LEU A 150 7.47 15.80 -5.10
N ASP A 151 8.77 15.57 -5.15
CA ASP A 151 9.55 15.19 -4.00
C ASP A 151 10.82 16.05 -3.84
N LEU A 152 11.15 16.36 -2.61
CA LEU A 152 12.42 16.96 -2.21
C LEU A 152 12.98 16.12 -1.06
N THR A 153 14.14 15.53 -1.27
CA THR A 153 14.76 14.62 -0.30
C THR A 153 16.16 15.08 0.03
N TYR A 154 16.45 15.19 1.32
CA TYR A 154 17.80 15.34 1.86
C TYR A 154 18.21 14.04 2.52
N SER A 155 19.40 13.54 2.17
CA SER A 155 19.96 12.31 2.70
C SER A 155 21.37 12.54 3.23
N THR A 156 21.66 11.93 4.37
CA THR A 156 23.03 11.82 4.86
C THR A 156 23.31 10.39 5.32
N PHE A 157 24.48 9.90 4.94
CA PHE A 157 24.94 8.54 5.24
C PHE A 157 26.29 8.61 5.94
N GLY A 158 26.34 8.12 7.16
CA GLY A 158 27.57 8.08 7.93
C GLY A 158 27.61 6.83 8.82
N PRO A 159 28.78 6.49 9.35
CA PRO A 159 28.95 5.27 10.15
C PRO A 159 28.17 5.29 11.47
N LYS A 160 27.84 6.48 11.98
CA LYS A 160 27.04 6.64 13.21
C LYS A 160 25.62 7.13 12.95
N LEU A 161 25.37 7.79 11.81
CA LEU A 161 24.08 8.41 11.54
C LEU A 161 23.74 8.26 10.06
N THR A 162 22.63 7.60 9.79
CA THR A 162 21.90 7.70 8.53
C THR A 162 20.63 8.49 8.81
N PHE A 163 20.43 9.55 8.03
CA PHE A 163 19.26 10.41 8.15
C PHE A 163 18.73 10.73 6.77
N ASN A 164 17.42 10.58 6.60
CA ASN A 164 16.68 11.03 5.41
C ASN A 164 15.52 11.89 5.87
N ALA A 165 15.30 13.00 5.18
CA ALA A 165 14.09 13.80 5.30
C ALA A 165 13.54 14.05 3.90
N SER A 166 12.25 13.80 3.70
CA SER A 166 11.58 13.98 2.42
C SER A 166 10.29 14.76 2.59
N LEU A 167 10.15 15.80 1.78
CA LEU A 167 8.89 16.52 1.59
C LEU A 167 8.29 16.03 0.27
N ASN A 168 7.09 15.48 0.34
CA ASN A 168 6.35 15.03 -0.83
C ASN A 168 5.05 15.82 -0.95
N TYR A 169 4.74 16.27 -2.16
CA TYR A 169 3.44 16.79 -2.52
C TYR A 169 2.86 15.94 -3.65
N SER A 170 1.71 15.34 -3.41
CA SER A 170 1.03 14.52 -4.41
C SER A 170 -0.39 15.03 -4.65
N PHE A 171 -0.85 14.90 -5.90
CA PHE A 171 -2.22 15.23 -6.27
C PHE A 171 -2.74 14.33 -7.39
N SER A 172 -4.04 14.10 -7.38
CA SER A 172 -4.79 13.45 -8.45
C SER A 172 -6.11 14.20 -8.67
N ASN A 173 -6.53 14.31 -9.91
CA ASN A 173 -7.79 14.96 -10.28
C ASN A 173 -8.85 13.97 -10.76
N ASN A 174 -8.49 12.69 -10.90
CA ASN A 174 -9.36 11.61 -11.36
C ASN A 174 -9.18 10.34 -10.54
N GLY A 175 -8.97 10.50 -9.23
CA GLY A 175 -8.85 9.38 -8.29
C GLY A 175 -10.08 8.48 -8.35
N MET A 176 -9.83 7.18 -8.35
CA MET A 176 -10.89 6.18 -8.30
C MET A 176 -11.44 6.08 -6.88
N VAL A 177 -12.74 6.24 -6.74
CA VAL A 177 -13.44 6.17 -5.46
C VAL A 177 -14.67 5.30 -5.56
N SER A 178 -14.86 4.46 -4.55
CA SER A 178 -16.11 3.75 -4.32
C SER A 178 -17.12 4.70 -3.69
N TYR A 179 -18.35 4.68 -4.18
CA TYR A 179 -19.45 5.43 -3.59
C TYR A 179 -20.73 4.62 -3.60
N SER A 180 -21.58 4.88 -2.62
CA SER A 180 -22.84 4.18 -2.43
C SER A 180 -24.00 5.15 -2.51
N PHE A 181 -25.12 4.68 -3.09
CA PHE A 181 -26.40 5.36 -3.12
C PHE A 181 -27.53 4.35 -2.99
N VAL A 182 -28.68 4.82 -2.57
CA VAL A 182 -29.89 3.99 -2.50
C VAL A 182 -30.74 4.28 -3.75
N ASP A 183 -31.13 3.23 -4.47
CA ASP A 183 -32.00 3.37 -5.64
C ASP A 183 -33.48 3.50 -5.26
N GLU A 184 -34.33 3.68 -6.27
CA GLU A 184 -35.80 3.87 -6.09
C GLU A 184 -36.49 2.66 -5.43
N ASN A 185 -35.86 1.48 -5.48
CA ASN A 185 -36.37 0.26 -4.85
C ASN A 185 -35.86 0.07 -3.42
N GLY A 186 -35.11 1.03 -2.88
CA GLY A 186 -34.53 0.96 -1.55
C GLY A 186 -33.26 0.08 -1.48
N VAL A 187 -32.69 -0.33 -2.61
CA VAL A 187 -31.49 -1.15 -2.66
C VAL A 187 -30.25 -0.27 -2.60
N ALA A 188 -29.34 -0.58 -1.67
CA ALA A 188 -28.04 0.07 -1.56
C ALA A 188 -27.10 -0.38 -2.69
N ASN A 189 -26.83 0.52 -3.61
CA ASN A 189 -25.91 0.30 -4.72
C ASN A 189 -24.54 0.85 -4.38
N THR A 190 -23.49 0.06 -4.57
CA THR A 190 -22.09 0.50 -4.47
C THR A 190 -21.40 0.36 -5.81
N THR A 191 -20.80 1.43 -6.31
CA THR A 191 -20.08 1.44 -7.58
C THR A 191 -18.85 2.35 -7.50
N TYR A 192 -18.18 2.55 -8.62
CA TYR A 192 -16.91 3.29 -8.69
C TYR A 192 -16.98 4.45 -9.67
N GLY A 193 -16.31 5.54 -9.31
CA GLY A 193 -16.16 6.73 -10.16
C GLY A 193 -14.72 7.23 -10.16
N GLY A 194 -14.30 7.84 -11.27
CA GLY A 194 -12.98 8.44 -11.44
C GLY A 194 -13.02 9.97 -11.30
N PHE A 195 -13.59 10.48 -10.22
CA PHE A 195 -13.85 11.92 -10.04
C PHE A 195 -13.36 12.47 -8.68
N GLN A 196 -12.59 11.70 -7.94
CA GLN A 196 -11.99 12.20 -6.71
C GLN A 196 -10.80 13.10 -7.02
N HIS A 197 -10.84 14.31 -6.48
CA HIS A 197 -9.68 15.17 -6.39
C HIS A 197 -9.01 14.94 -5.05
N SER A 198 -7.72 14.66 -5.09
CA SER A 198 -6.92 14.46 -3.88
C SER A 198 -5.67 15.32 -3.92
N LYS A 199 -5.31 15.89 -2.78
CA LYS A 199 -4.04 16.58 -2.55
C LYS A 199 -3.49 16.11 -1.22
N MET A 200 -2.20 15.80 -1.19
CA MET A 200 -1.52 15.40 0.02
C MET A 200 -0.13 16.03 0.07
N THR A 201 0.16 16.67 1.19
CA THR A 201 1.51 17.11 1.54
C THR A 201 2.00 16.24 2.68
N MET A 202 3.14 15.60 2.52
CA MET A 202 3.71 14.70 3.52
C MET A 202 5.18 15.04 3.78
N LEU A 203 5.51 15.22 5.04
CA LEU A 203 6.88 15.25 5.53
C LEU A 203 7.18 13.88 6.15
N SER A 204 8.25 13.24 5.71
CA SER A 204 8.69 11.96 6.26
C SER A 204 10.17 12.03 6.64
N THR A 205 10.55 11.28 7.65
CA THR A 205 11.94 11.18 8.10
C THR A 205 12.27 9.74 8.48
N TYR A 206 13.49 9.36 8.16
CA TYR A 206 14.13 8.14 8.61
C TYR A 206 15.43 8.47 9.33
N ILE A 207 15.62 7.90 10.51
CA ILE A 207 16.81 8.04 11.32
C ILE A 207 17.29 6.65 11.72
N ASN A 208 18.56 6.37 11.48
CA ASN A 208 19.29 5.27 12.11
C ASN A 208 20.53 5.87 12.76
N TRP A 209 20.56 5.89 14.09
CA TRP A 209 21.59 6.57 14.83
C TRP A 209 22.20 5.68 15.90
N THR A 210 23.49 5.42 15.76
CA THR A 210 24.31 4.82 16.82
C THR A 210 24.80 5.92 17.75
N VAL A 211 24.07 6.17 18.83
CA VAL A 211 24.32 7.25 19.81
C VAL A 211 25.67 7.06 20.50
N VAL A 212 25.84 5.86 21.06
CA VAL A 212 27.08 5.39 21.66
C VAL A 212 27.27 3.92 21.31
N LYS A 213 28.44 3.36 21.56
CA LYS A 213 28.71 1.94 21.33
C LYS A 213 27.67 1.07 22.04
N GLY A 214 26.95 0.28 21.26
CA GLY A 214 25.90 -0.63 21.77
C GLY A 214 24.49 -0.01 21.85
N THR A 215 24.31 1.31 21.62
CA THR A 215 23.00 1.98 21.62
C THR A 215 22.64 2.44 20.22
N THR A 216 21.58 1.87 19.66
CA THR A 216 21.07 2.26 18.34
C THR A 216 19.62 2.69 18.44
N ILE A 217 19.30 3.83 17.80
CA ILE A 217 17.95 4.35 17.65
C ILE A 217 17.57 4.26 16.18
N ASN A 218 16.43 3.66 15.90
CA ASN A 218 15.80 3.65 14.59
C ASN A 218 14.46 4.39 14.67
N LEU A 219 14.21 5.32 13.76
CA LEU A 219 12.97 6.08 13.72
C LEU A 219 12.51 6.26 12.28
N ASN A 220 11.26 5.93 12.02
CA ASN A 220 10.50 6.31 10.85
C ASN A 220 9.31 7.14 11.31
N ALA A 221 9.21 8.37 10.87
CA ALA A 221 8.11 9.24 11.21
C ALA A 221 7.60 9.93 9.94
N SER A 222 6.30 10.12 9.86
CA SER A 222 5.69 10.94 8.82
C SER A 222 4.51 11.71 9.38
N ALA A 223 4.30 12.90 8.84
CA ALA A 223 3.13 13.72 9.07
C ALA A 223 2.60 14.18 7.72
N SER A 224 1.30 14.08 7.51
CA SER A 224 0.67 14.47 6.26
C SER A 224 -0.59 15.28 6.51
N TYR A 225 -0.83 16.22 5.60
CA TYR A 225 -2.11 16.88 5.44
C TYR A 225 -2.73 16.40 4.13
N SER A 226 -3.94 15.87 4.21
CA SER A 226 -4.70 15.37 3.05
C SER A 226 -5.97 16.18 2.85
N ASP A 227 -6.30 16.44 1.59
CA ASP A 227 -7.53 17.13 1.16
C ASP A 227 -8.16 16.29 0.04
N TYR A 228 -9.37 15.79 0.27
CA TYR A 228 -10.16 14.96 -0.65
C TYR A 228 -11.45 15.65 -1.00
N LYS A 229 -11.75 15.77 -2.30
CA LYS A 229 -12.98 16.38 -2.83
C LYS A 229 -13.61 15.50 -3.90
N ALA A 230 -14.91 15.32 -3.84
CA ALA A 230 -15.71 14.71 -4.89
C ALA A 230 -16.98 15.52 -5.09
N HIS A 231 -16.95 16.44 -6.05
CA HIS A 231 -18.05 17.37 -6.29
C HIS A 231 -19.34 16.64 -6.66
N VAL A 232 -19.26 15.54 -7.42
CA VAL A 232 -20.41 14.71 -7.78
C VAL A 232 -21.14 14.15 -6.55
N LEU A 233 -20.41 13.90 -5.45
CA LEU A 233 -20.98 13.38 -4.21
C LEU A 233 -21.27 14.49 -3.18
N GLY A 234 -20.96 15.74 -3.49
CA GLY A 234 -21.00 16.83 -2.54
C GLY A 234 -20.07 16.61 -1.33
N SER A 235 -19.05 15.78 -1.47
CA SER A 235 -18.18 15.36 -0.38
C SER A 235 -16.84 16.09 -0.41
N HIS A 236 -16.44 16.62 0.76
CA HIS A 236 -15.15 17.23 1.00
C HIS A 236 -14.68 16.87 2.41
N ASN A 237 -13.47 16.38 2.53
CA ASN A 237 -12.87 16.08 3.82
C ASN A 237 -11.37 16.34 3.79
N SER A 238 -10.86 16.91 4.86
CA SER A 238 -9.43 17.21 4.98
C SER A 238 -8.95 17.03 6.41
N GLY A 239 -7.64 16.91 6.58
CA GLY A 239 -7.04 16.87 7.91
C GLY A 239 -5.65 16.31 7.96
N PHE A 240 -5.10 16.34 9.15
CA PHE A 240 -3.78 15.83 9.46
C PHE A 240 -3.83 14.35 9.86
N SER A 241 -2.80 13.62 9.46
CA SER A 241 -2.48 12.29 9.96
C SER A 241 -0.98 12.18 10.18
N ALA A 242 -0.60 11.36 11.15
CA ALA A 242 0.78 11.10 11.48
C ALA A 242 1.01 9.60 11.66
N ASN A 243 2.23 9.18 11.38
CA ASN A 243 2.69 7.81 11.48
C ASN A 243 4.05 7.81 12.17
N LEU A 244 4.25 6.93 13.13
CA LEU A 244 5.49 6.83 13.90
C LEU A 244 5.84 5.36 14.11
N TRP A 245 7.06 4.98 13.76
CA TRP A 245 7.62 3.67 14.03
C TRP A 245 9.05 3.86 14.49
N GLY A 246 9.37 3.35 15.68
CA GLY A 246 10.70 3.54 16.22
C GLY A 246 11.13 2.43 17.13
N GLY A 247 12.44 2.33 17.31
CA GLY A 247 13.05 1.38 18.20
C GLY A 247 14.33 1.92 18.81
N LEU A 248 14.55 1.54 20.05
CA LEU A 248 15.79 1.69 20.76
C LEU A 248 16.35 0.29 21.03
N GLN A 249 17.56 0.04 20.62
CA GLN A 249 18.28 -1.18 20.97
C GLN A 249 19.51 -0.84 21.79
N GLN A 250 19.64 -1.48 22.95
CA GLN A 250 20.80 -1.37 23.83
C GLN A 250 21.47 -2.74 23.96
N THR A 251 22.73 -2.80 23.57
CA THR A 251 23.58 -3.96 23.82
C THR A 251 24.32 -3.73 25.14
N MET A 252 24.15 -4.67 26.08
CA MET A 252 24.74 -4.68 27.40
C MET A 252 25.85 -5.75 27.50
N PRO A 253 26.64 -5.79 28.58
CA PRO A 253 27.55 -6.89 28.85
C PRO A 253 26.87 -8.26 28.73
N TRP A 254 27.67 -9.32 28.59
CA TRP A 254 27.22 -10.72 28.46
C TRP A 254 26.34 -11.00 27.23
N LYS A 255 26.48 -10.21 26.14
CA LYS A 255 25.69 -10.34 24.92
C LYS A 255 24.18 -10.17 25.14
N LEU A 256 23.80 -9.47 26.19
CA LEU A 256 22.41 -9.15 26.48
C LEU A 256 21.97 -7.95 25.64
N LYS A 257 20.83 -8.05 24.96
CA LYS A 257 20.26 -6.97 24.17
C LYS A 257 18.86 -6.64 24.67
N LEU A 258 18.67 -5.39 25.03
CA LEU A 258 17.36 -4.83 25.37
C LEU A 258 16.86 -4.07 24.15
N GLY A 259 15.61 -4.31 23.74
CA GLY A 259 14.92 -3.59 22.68
C GLY A 259 13.62 -3.00 23.18
N LEU A 260 13.39 -1.75 22.85
CA LEU A 260 12.11 -1.05 22.97
C LEU A 260 11.63 -0.71 21.55
N TRP A 261 10.43 -1.11 21.20
CA TRP A 261 9.79 -0.79 19.94
C TRP A 261 8.44 -0.13 20.21
N LEU A 262 8.16 0.90 19.48
CA LEU A 262 6.87 1.59 19.52
C LEU A 262 6.46 1.98 18.11
N GLY A 263 5.17 2.01 17.88
CA GLY A 263 4.66 2.39 16.58
C GLY A 263 3.17 2.58 16.55
N GLY A 264 2.71 3.22 15.49
CA GLY A 264 1.30 3.46 15.26
C GLY A 264 1.06 4.62 14.33
N ASN A 265 -0.20 4.85 14.09
CA ASN A 265 -0.69 5.95 13.29
C ASN A 265 -1.90 6.61 13.95
N THR A 266 -2.04 7.91 13.71
CA THR A 266 -3.28 8.62 14.02
C THR A 266 -4.40 8.18 13.07
N ARG A 267 -5.64 8.56 13.36
CA ARG A 267 -6.75 8.32 12.45
C ARG A 267 -6.51 9.03 11.12
N GLN A 268 -6.58 8.27 10.01
CA GLN A 268 -6.36 8.79 8.67
C GLN A 268 -7.66 9.34 8.09
N VAL A 269 -7.57 10.47 7.44
CA VAL A 269 -8.70 11.08 6.73
C VAL A 269 -8.94 10.32 5.43
N THR A 270 -10.21 10.04 5.13
CA THR A 270 -10.69 9.52 3.85
C THR A 270 -11.73 10.48 3.28
N LEU A 271 -12.13 10.35 2.04
CA LEU A 271 -13.12 11.25 1.41
C LEU A 271 -14.37 11.43 2.27
N GLN A 272 -14.92 10.35 2.84
CA GLN A 272 -16.18 10.35 3.55
C GLN A 272 -16.05 10.03 5.04
N GLY A 273 -14.84 10.21 5.63
CA GLY A 273 -14.71 9.94 7.05
C GLY A 273 -13.28 9.81 7.55
N LYS A 274 -13.07 8.86 8.45
CA LYS A 274 -11.76 8.59 9.05
C LYS A 274 -11.55 7.09 9.23
N ALA A 275 -10.43 6.59 8.74
CA ALA A 275 -9.93 5.26 9.03
C ALA A 275 -9.37 5.17 10.47
N PRO A 276 -9.24 3.97 11.04
CA PRO A 276 -8.76 3.80 12.40
C PRO A 276 -7.30 4.21 12.55
N GLY A 277 -6.96 4.75 13.71
CA GLY A 277 -5.59 4.86 14.19
C GLY A 277 -5.34 3.81 15.26
N PHE A 278 -4.09 3.47 15.46
CA PHE A 278 -3.67 2.57 16.52
C PHE A 278 -2.27 2.92 17.01
N PHE A 279 -1.96 2.45 18.20
CA PHE A 279 -0.63 2.52 18.79
C PHE A 279 -0.27 1.17 19.40
N PHE A 280 0.97 0.76 19.23
CA PHE A 280 1.51 -0.40 19.88
C PHE A 280 2.91 -0.14 20.42
N TYR A 281 3.32 -0.92 21.41
CA TYR A 281 4.69 -0.95 21.90
C TYR A 281 5.09 -2.37 22.29
N SER A 282 6.39 -2.63 22.26
CA SER A 282 6.93 -3.88 22.76
C SER A 282 8.32 -3.71 23.38
N LEU A 283 8.56 -4.49 24.41
CA LEU A 283 9.88 -4.69 25.03
C LEU A 283 10.41 -6.06 24.61
N SER A 284 11.68 -6.13 24.30
CA SER A 284 12.36 -7.38 24.02
C SER A 284 13.65 -7.49 24.80
N LEU A 285 13.92 -8.71 25.27
CA LEU A 285 15.18 -9.04 25.92
C LEU A 285 15.74 -10.29 25.23
N SER A 286 16.93 -10.17 24.65
CA SER A 286 17.55 -11.30 23.97
C SER A 286 18.98 -11.51 24.42
N ARG A 287 19.40 -12.76 24.43
CA ARG A 287 20.76 -13.15 24.75
C ARG A 287 21.23 -14.30 23.89
N SER A 288 22.47 -14.21 23.42
CA SER A 288 23.14 -15.28 22.70
C SER A 288 24.07 -16.06 23.62
N PHE A 289 24.05 -17.38 23.47
CA PHE A 289 24.83 -18.34 24.23
C PHE A 289 25.63 -19.24 23.30
N LEU A 290 26.56 -19.98 23.87
CA LEU A 290 27.47 -20.90 23.19
C LEU A 290 28.51 -20.20 22.30
N LYS A 291 29.47 -21.00 21.80
CA LYS A 291 30.47 -20.51 20.83
C LYS A 291 29.75 -20.14 19.53
N GLU A 292 30.19 -19.06 18.87
CA GLU A 292 29.64 -18.55 17.63
C GLU A 292 28.16 -18.15 17.73
N ASP A 293 27.67 -17.81 18.94
CA ASP A 293 26.27 -17.40 19.18
C ASP A 293 25.22 -18.39 18.65
N ARG A 294 25.50 -19.71 18.81
CA ARG A 294 24.67 -20.79 18.24
C ARG A 294 23.30 -20.90 18.88
N LEU A 295 23.16 -20.54 20.17
CA LEU A 295 21.87 -20.56 20.86
C LEU A 295 21.44 -19.15 21.15
N GLY A 296 20.27 -18.74 20.67
CA GLY A 296 19.62 -17.47 20.97
C GLY A 296 18.34 -17.68 21.75
N ILE A 297 18.14 -16.89 22.79
CA ILE A 297 16.88 -16.80 23.54
C ILE A 297 16.38 -15.38 23.43
N ASN A 298 15.12 -15.22 23.06
CA ASN A 298 14.43 -13.95 22.96
C ASN A 298 13.12 -13.97 23.72
N LEU A 299 12.94 -13.01 24.61
CA LEU A 299 11.69 -12.75 25.33
C LEU A 299 11.10 -11.46 24.77
N GLN A 300 9.82 -11.44 24.48
CA GLN A 300 9.14 -10.25 23.99
C GLN A 300 7.79 -10.10 24.68
N ALA A 301 7.51 -8.86 25.11
CA ALA A 301 6.23 -8.45 25.66
C ALA A 301 5.73 -7.21 24.93
N GLY A 302 4.55 -7.29 24.34
CA GLY A 302 3.89 -6.17 23.63
C GLY A 302 2.54 -5.86 24.23
N ASN A 303 2.19 -4.58 24.26
CA ASN A 303 0.90 -4.05 24.72
C ASN A 303 0.42 -4.62 26.07
N PHE A 304 1.37 -4.86 26.99
CA PHE A 304 1.07 -5.44 28.30
C PHE A 304 0.40 -4.44 29.27
N ILE A 305 0.50 -3.14 28.97
CA ILE A 305 -0.29 -2.09 29.61
C ILE A 305 -1.31 -1.63 28.57
N GLY A 306 -2.62 -1.74 28.83
CA GLY A 306 -3.65 -1.43 27.84
C GLY A 306 -3.81 -2.52 26.78
N ARG A 307 -4.17 -3.70 27.24
CA ARG A 307 -4.33 -4.94 26.45
C ARG A 307 -5.16 -4.76 25.18
N TYR A 308 -6.16 -3.90 25.20
CA TYR A 308 -7.11 -3.73 24.12
C TYR A 308 -6.88 -2.42 23.35
N THR A 309 -6.98 -2.52 22.03
CA THR A 309 -6.95 -1.37 21.12
C THR A 309 -8.27 -1.26 20.39
N HIS A 310 -8.80 -0.04 20.30
CA HIS A 310 -10.02 0.29 19.56
C HIS A 310 -9.70 0.72 18.14
N PHE A 311 -10.27 0.02 17.19
CA PHE A 311 -10.19 0.36 15.77
C PHE A 311 -11.51 1.00 15.33
N ARG A 312 -11.55 2.32 15.40
CA ARG A 312 -12.76 3.07 15.10
C ARG A 312 -12.71 3.65 13.69
N THR A 313 -13.58 3.14 12.81
CA THR A 313 -13.86 3.69 11.48
C THR A 313 -15.12 4.54 11.54
N SER A 314 -15.13 5.64 10.81
CA SER A 314 -16.35 6.43 10.63
C SER A 314 -16.50 6.82 9.16
N THR A 315 -17.72 6.67 8.65
CA THR A 315 -18.12 7.12 7.31
C THR A 315 -19.33 8.03 7.46
N VAL A 316 -19.27 9.18 6.83
CA VAL A 316 -20.34 10.20 6.87
C VAL A 316 -20.62 10.61 5.44
N THR A 317 -21.86 10.45 5.03
CA THR A 317 -22.41 10.91 3.74
C THR A 317 -23.59 11.84 4.01
N ASN A 318 -24.16 12.41 2.96
CA ASN A 318 -25.37 13.22 3.10
C ASN A 318 -26.60 12.41 3.58
N GLN A 319 -26.56 11.09 3.44
CA GLN A 319 -27.69 10.19 3.74
C GLN A 319 -27.42 9.26 4.92
N MET A 320 -26.15 9.06 5.32
CA MET A 320 -25.77 8.03 6.26
C MET A 320 -24.61 8.45 7.15
N ARG A 321 -24.68 8.07 8.42
CA ARG A 321 -23.54 8.07 9.33
C ARG A 321 -23.31 6.65 9.85
N TYR A 322 -22.21 6.06 9.45
CA TYR A 322 -21.80 4.74 9.91
C TYR A 322 -20.56 4.85 10.80
N VAL A 323 -20.59 4.20 11.95
CA VAL A 323 -19.44 4.11 12.86
C VAL A 323 -19.27 2.65 13.26
N SER A 324 -18.08 2.13 13.00
CA SER A 324 -17.66 0.81 13.46
C SER A 324 -16.55 0.99 14.49
N ASP A 325 -16.69 0.37 15.64
CA ASP A 325 -15.68 0.35 16.69
C ASP A 325 -15.38 -1.11 17.05
N THR A 326 -14.23 -1.59 16.64
CA THR A 326 -13.79 -2.97 16.89
C THR A 326 -12.70 -2.95 17.96
N ARG A 327 -12.94 -3.68 19.04
CA ARG A 327 -11.99 -3.85 20.13
C ARG A 327 -11.17 -5.13 19.93
N ASN A 328 -9.88 -4.98 19.72
CA ASN A 328 -8.96 -6.10 19.52
C ASN A 328 -8.00 -6.25 20.71
N ASP A 329 -7.75 -7.50 21.08
CA ASP A 329 -6.69 -7.84 22.02
C ASP A 329 -5.34 -7.75 21.31
N MET A 330 -4.51 -6.81 21.74
CA MET A 330 -3.18 -6.56 21.18
C MET A 330 -2.04 -7.01 22.09
N MET A 331 -2.35 -7.57 23.27
CA MET A 331 -1.33 -8.08 24.17
C MET A 331 -0.64 -9.30 23.54
N ARG A 332 0.68 -9.26 23.55
CA ARG A 332 1.50 -10.37 23.05
C ARG A 332 2.65 -10.66 24.00
N LEU A 333 2.75 -11.90 24.43
CA LEU A 333 3.90 -12.43 25.15
C LEU A 333 4.49 -13.56 24.31
N SER A 334 5.78 -13.54 24.07
CA SER A 334 6.45 -14.60 23.31
C SER A 334 7.83 -14.91 23.85
N ILE A 335 8.20 -16.19 23.78
CA ILE A 335 9.53 -16.71 24.06
C ILE A 335 9.99 -17.39 22.77
N GLY A 336 11.11 -16.93 22.24
CA GLY A 336 11.75 -17.52 21.07
C GLY A 336 13.07 -18.19 21.47
N VAL A 337 13.28 -19.41 20.99
CA VAL A 337 14.56 -20.11 21.12
C VAL A 337 15.03 -20.46 19.71
N SER A 338 16.24 -20.05 19.38
CA SER A 338 16.86 -20.34 18.09
C SER A 338 18.17 -21.08 18.30
N TYR A 339 18.39 -22.13 17.53
CA TYR A 339 19.65 -22.86 17.54
C TYR A 339 20.19 -23.00 16.11
N ARG A 340 21.43 -22.57 15.91
CA ARG A 340 22.11 -22.64 14.62
C ARG A 340 22.90 -23.95 14.50
N LEU A 341 22.45 -24.82 13.60
CA LEU A 341 23.14 -26.08 13.24
C LEU A 341 24.08 -25.81 12.05
N GLY A 342 25.33 -26.24 12.20
CA GLY A 342 26.34 -26.12 11.13
C GLY A 342 26.93 -24.71 10.95
N SER A 343 27.90 -24.58 10.08
CA SER A 343 28.48 -23.31 9.62
C SER A 343 28.34 -23.21 8.10
N LEU A 344 27.66 -22.19 7.60
CA LEU A 344 27.62 -21.89 6.16
C LEU A 344 28.96 -21.26 5.75
N LYS A 345 29.79 -22.00 5.03
CA LYS A 345 31.08 -21.53 4.51
C LYS A 345 31.00 -20.85 3.13
N SER A 346 29.82 -20.69 2.54
CA SER A 346 29.69 -20.07 1.23
C SER A 346 28.60 -19.00 1.21
N GLY A 347 28.99 -17.78 0.95
CA GLY A 347 28.06 -16.70 0.59
C GLY A 347 27.53 -16.93 -0.83
N VAL A 348 26.41 -17.60 -0.98
CA VAL A 348 25.68 -17.60 -2.25
C VAL A 348 24.98 -16.25 -2.37
N LYS A 349 25.49 -15.39 -3.25
CA LYS A 349 24.76 -14.18 -3.67
C LYS A 349 23.48 -14.62 -4.38
N LYS A 350 22.35 -14.56 -3.66
CA LYS A 350 21.05 -14.72 -4.29
C LYS A 350 20.78 -13.46 -5.12
N VAL A 351 20.80 -13.60 -6.42
CA VAL A 351 20.33 -12.54 -7.33
C VAL A 351 18.83 -12.72 -7.43
N ASP A 352 18.08 -11.87 -6.76
CA ASP A 352 16.64 -11.80 -6.93
C ASP A 352 16.33 -11.27 -8.33
N ARG A 353 15.76 -12.14 -9.17
CA ARG A 353 15.30 -11.83 -10.53
C ARG A 353 13.77 -11.78 -10.59
N SER A 354 13.10 -11.36 -9.53
CA SER A 354 11.65 -11.17 -9.59
C SER A 354 11.34 -9.79 -10.16
N ILE A 355 10.67 -9.76 -11.31
CA ILE A 355 10.01 -8.56 -11.81
C ILE A 355 8.62 -8.57 -11.17
N GLU A 356 8.41 -7.77 -10.15
CA GLU A 356 7.07 -7.52 -9.63
C GLU A 356 6.32 -6.56 -10.56
N ASN A 357 5.14 -6.97 -10.99
CA ASN A 357 4.26 -6.15 -11.79
C ASN A 357 3.16 -5.58 -10.88
N ASP A 358 3.32 -4.33 -10.47
CA ASP A 358 2.42 -3.53 -9.64
C ASP A 358 1.50 -2.60 -10.45
N ASP A 359 1.23 -2.95 -11.69
CA ASP A 359 0.58 -2.11 -12.69
C ASP A 359 -0.97 -2.14 -12.64
N VAL A 360 -1.57 -2.81 -11.64
CA VAL A 360 -3.03 -2.88 -11.45
C VAL A 360 -3.40 -2.64 -9.99
N MET A 361 -4.33 -1.71 -9.72
CA MET A 361 -4.92 -1.51 -8.39
C MET A 361 -5.87 -2.67 -8.06
N ARG A 362 -5.71 -3.27 -6.88
CA ARG A 362 -6.56 -4.37 -6.39
C ARG A 362 -7.62 -3.83 -5.42
N THR A 363 -8.85 -4.36 -5.51
CA THR A 363 -9.89 -4.11 -4.51
C THR A 363 -9.47 -4.71 -3.16
N GLY A 364 -9.47 -3.89 -2.13
CA GLY A 364 -9.08 -4.28 -0.77
C GLY A 364 -7.91 -3.48 -0.19
N ASN A 365 -7.16 -2.73 -1.02
CA ASN A 365 -6.07 -1.87 -0.56
C ASN A 365 -6.40 -0.37 -0.72
N SER A 366 -7.61 0.03 -0.38
CA SER A 366 -7.98 1.46 -0.32
C SER A 366 -7.48 2.17 0.95
N SER A 367 -6.55 1.56 1.69
CA SER A 367 -5.86 2.23 2.79
C SER A 367 -4.46 2.62 2.34
N GLY A 368 -4.34 3.84 1.84
CA GLY A 368 -3.09 4.57 1.79
C GLY A 368 -2.14 4.16 0.67
N ALA A 369 -2.09 4.97 -0.36
CA ALA A 369 -0.87 5.15 -1.13
C ALA A 369 0.22 5.75 -0.19
N SER A 370 0.66 4.96 0.78
CA SER A 370 1.90 5.22 1.50
C SER A 370 2.99 4.50 0.72
N GLY A 371 3.91 5.28 0.18
CA GLY A 371 5.03 4.79 -0.58
C GLY A 371 5.72 3.62 0.13
N ASP A 372 5.85 2.52 -0.59
CA ASP A 372 6.83 1.51 -0.26
C ASP A 372 8.22 2.15 -0.27
N ALA A 373 8.60 2.69 0.86
CA ALA A 373 9.99 2.90 1.17
C ALA A 373 10.59 1.51 1.36
N ASN A 374 11.30 1.09 0.34
CA ASN A 374 12.15 -0.08 0.26
C ASN A 374 12.86 -0.33 1.61
N ALA A 375 12.30 -1.20 2.43
CA ALA A 375 12.96 -1.71 3.62
C ALA A 375 13.99 -2.75 3.16
N GLY A 376 15.12 -2.26 2.68
CA GLY A 376 16.33 -3.05 2.55
C GLY A 376 16.79 -3.48 3.95
N GLY A 377 16.22 -4.55 4.47
CA GLY A 377 16.71 -5.25 5.64
C GLY A 377 17.96 -6.04 5.27
N GLY A 378 19.12 -5.42 5.38
CA GLY A 378 20.38 -6.12 5.44
C GLY A 378 20.45 -6.91 6.75
N GLN A 379 20.28 -8.21 6.68
CA GLN A 379 20.75 -9.12 7.72
C GLN A 379 22.21 -9.46 7.42
N GLN A 380 23.09 -9.07 8.30
CA GLN A 380 24.28 -9.84 8.65
C GLN A 380 24.15 -10.33 10.08
#